data_df692e64fa1c3bbdb1e36646dff8b692
#
_entry.id   df692e64fa1c3bbdb1e36646dff8b692
#
_cell.length_a   1.000
_cell.length_b   1.000
_cell.length_c   1.000
_cell.angle_alpha   90.00
_cell.angle_beta   90.00
_cell.angle_gamma   90.00
#
_symmetry.space_group_name_H-M   'P 1'
#
loop_
_entity.id
_entity.type
_entity.pdbx_description
1 polymer ?
#
loop_
_entity_poly.entity_id
_entity_poly.type
_entity_poly.pdbx_seq_one_letter_code
_entity_poly.pdbx_strand_id
1 'polypeptide(L)'
;MQIGNPLDISSEDKSTLAFANAQNEKNILRRVVRAVDQNDTLLAFQPIVKSAEPNLVFCFEALVRIREASGQIIPASKFMPLIEELEIARTIDCHALALGLRRLRDHPNLYLSINMSARSIGYHKWTDILSKALQRTPSIVKRLILEIT
;
A
#
# COMPACT_ATOMS: atom_id res chain seq x y z
N MET A 1 44.47 -4.97 28.01
CA MET A 1 44.19 -4.54 26.65
C MET A 1 42.68 -4.65 26.44
N GLN A 2 41.91 -3.55 26.67
CA GLN A 2 40.46 -3.54 26.52
C GLN A 2 40.14 -3.36 25.05
N ILE A 3 39.52 -4.35 24.45
CA ILE A 3 38.98 -4.27 23.09
C ILE A 3 37.68 -3.48 23.20
N GLY A 4 37.69 -2.24 22.69
CA GLY A 4 36.48 -1.39 22.63
C GLY A 4 35.38 -2.09 21.83
N ASN A 5 34.14 -1.93 22.29
CA ASN A 5 32.95 -2.48 21.66
C ASN A 5 32.79 -1.87 20.26
N PRO A 6 32.76 -2.65 19.14
CA PRO A 6 32.73 -2.12 17.77
C PRO A 6 31.42 -1.46 17.36
N LEU A 7 30.48 -1.22 18.31
CA LEU A 7 29.17 -0.61 18.07
C LEU A 7 28.96 0.75 18.75
N ASP A 8 30.02 1.40 19.21
CA ASP A 8 29.92 2.76 19.79
C ASP A 8 29.99 3.81 18.65
N ILE A 9 28.84 4.02 17.99
CA ILE A 9 28.67 5.06 16.96
C ILE A 9 28.77 6.42 17.66
N SER A 10 29.66 7.28 17.20
CA SER A 10 29.88 8.62 17.77
C SER A 10 28.61 9.49 17.68
N SER A 11 28.53 10.53 18.51
CA SER A 11 27.37 11.46 18.46
C SER A 11 27.29 12.21 17.12
N GLU A 12 28.39 12.47 16.46
CA GLU A 12 28.45 13.09 15.14
C GLU A 12 27.94 12.14 14.04
N ASP A 13 28.31 10.86 14.11
CA ASP A 13 27.81 9.83 13.18
C ASP A 13 26.31 9.63 13.33
N LYS A 14 25.78 9.65 14.56
CA LYS A 14 24.33 9.58 14.83
C LYS A 14 23.60 10.79 14.24
N SER A 15 24.16 11.98 14.36
CA SER A 15 23.59 13.21 13.80
C SER A 15 23.58 13.17 12.26
N THR A 16 24.66 12.72 11.65
CA THR A 16 24.79 12.59 10.19
C THR A 16 23.82 11.55 9.62
N LEU A 17 23.69 10.40 10.29
CA LEU A 17 22.73 9.36 9.92
C LEU A 17 21.28 9.85 10.06
N ALA A 18 20.95 10.56 11.13
CA ALA A 18 19.61 11.13 11.33
C ALA A 18 19.26 12.15 10.24
N PHE A 19 20.20 13.02 9.86
CA PHE A 19 20.03 13.97 8.77
C PHE A 19 19.82 13.27 7.42
N ALA A 20 20.63 12.26 7.11
CA ALA A 20 20.52 11.48 5.88
C ALA A 20 19.17 10.74 5.79
N ASN A 21 18.70 10.15 6.90
CA ASN A 21 17.41 9.49 6.99
C ASN A 21 16.26 10.49 6.75
N ALA A 22 16.25 11.64 7.43
CA ALA A 22 15.24 12.67 7.24
C ALA A 22 15.18 13.19 5.80
N GLN A 23 16.35 13.33 5.16
CA GLN A 23 16.41 13.73 3.76
C GLN A 23 15.86 12.66 2.82
N ASN A 24 16.13 11.38 3.10
CA ASN A 24 15.58 10.24 2.35
C ASN A 24 14.05 10.16 2.48
N GLU A 25 13.51 10.30 3.69
CA GLU A 25 12.06 10.33 3.95
C GLU A 25 11.37 11.44 3.18
N LYS A 26 11.91 12.67 3.20
CA LYS A 26 11.39 13.79 2.41
C LYS A 26 11.41 13.50 0.90
N ASN A 27 12.43 12.80 0.42
CA ASN A 27 12.51 12.40 -0.97
C ASN A 27 11.44 11.38 -1.31
N ILE A 28 11.25 10.35 -0.50
CA ILE A 28 10.21 9.34 -0.68
C ILE A 28 8.83 10.01 -0.67
N LEU A 29 8.54 10.88 0.28
CA LEU A 29 7.26 11.57 0.37
C LEU A 29 6.95 12.38 -0.90
N ARG A 30 7.90 13.15 -1.43
CA ARG A 30 7.71 13.91 -2.68
C ARG A 30 7.41 12.99 -3.87
N ARG A 31 8.07 11.83 -3.94
CA ARG A 31 7.88 10.83 -4.99
C ARG A 31 6.49 10.22 -4.91
N VAL A 32 6.01 9.92 -3.70
CA VAL A 32 4.66 9.40 -3.45
C VAL A 32 3.59 10.41 -3.85
N VAL A 33 3.70 11.66 -3.39
CA VAL A 33 2.76 12.74 -3.74
C VAL A 33 2.65 12.87 -5.25
N ARG A 34 3.78 12.98 -5.95
CA ARG A 34 3.79 13.10 -7.41
C ARG A 34 3.11 11.92 -8.10
N ALA A 35 3.42 10.69 -7.68
CA ALA A 35 2.85 9.50 -8.32
C ALA A 35 1.34 9.38 -8.08
N VAL A 36 0.87 9.76 -6.89
CA VAL A 36 -0.57 9.82 -6.59
C VAL A 36 -1.28 10.83 -7.46
N ASP A 37 -0.72 12.04 -7.61
CA ASP A 37 -1.26 13.10 -8.48
C ASP A 37 -1.30 12.68 -9.95
N GLN A 38 -0.35 11.85 -10.39
CA GLN A 38 -0.25 11.33 -11.76
C GLN A 38 -1.02 10.01 -11.97
N ASN A 39 -1.72 9.48 -10.95
CA ASN A 39 -2.38 8.16 -10.95
C ASN A 39 -1.41 6.99 -11.26
N ASP A 40 -0.15 7.12 -10.87
CA ASP A 40 0.88 6.09 -11.00
C ASP A 40 0.90 5.11 -9.82
N THR A 41 -0.29 4.82 -9.30
CA THR A 41 -0.53 3.78 -8.30
C THR A 41 -0.80 2.46 -9.00
N LEU A 42 -0.20 1.38 -8.51
CA LEU A 42 -0.32 0.02 -9.02
C LEU A 42 -0.70 -0.94 -7.90
N LEU A 43 -1.15 -2.15 -8.28
CA LEU A 43 -1.32 -3.27 -7.37
C LEU A 43 -0.38 -4.41 -7.75
N ALA A 44 0.37 -4.91 -6.76
CA ALA A 44 0.99 -6.23 -6.82
C ALA A 44 0.05 -7.23 -6.14
N PHE A 45 0.02 -8.47 -6.62
CA PHE A 45 -0.88 -9.50 -6.10
C PHE A 45 -0.04 -10.60 -5.43
N GLN A 46 -0.28 -10.80 -4.13
CA GLN A 46 0.35 -11.87 -3.36
C GLN A 46 -0.65 -12.99 -3.11
N PRO A 47 -0.36 -14.24 -3.50
CA PRO A 47 -1.28 -15.34 -3.28
C PRO A 47 -1.40 -15.67 -1.79
N ILE A 48 -2.64 -15.87 -1.33
CA ILE A 48 -2.99 -16.40 -0.02
C ILE A 48 -3.49 -17.83 -0.23
N VAL A 49 -2.87 -18.79 0.45
CA VAL A 49 -3.18 -20.21 0.34
C VAL A 49 -3.76 -20.74 1.65
N LYS A 50 -4.51 -21.82 1.57
CA LYS A 50 -4.96 -22.55 2.76
C LYS A 50 -3.82 -23.37 3.33
N SER A 51 -3.61 -23.32 4.65
CA SER A 51 -2.53 -24.09 5.32
C SER A 51 -2.63 -25.60 5.07
N ALA A 52 -3.85 -26.14 4.97
CA ALA A 52 -4.09 -27.55 4.69
C ALA A 52 -3.84 -27.94 3.22
N GLU A 53 -3.87 -26.97 2.29
CA GLU A 53 -3.75 -27.16 0.85
C GLU A 53 -2.86 -26.06 0.24
N PRO A 54 -1.54 -26.07 0.49
CA PRO A 54 -0.63 -24.97 0.14
C PRO A 54 -0.49 -24.73 -1.37
N ASN A 55 -0.90 -25.68 -2.20
CA ASN A 55 -0.91 -25.54 -3.65
C ASN A 55 -2.20 -24.90 -4.20
N LEU A 56 -3.21 -24.67 -3.33
CA LEU A 56 -4.48 -24.06 -3.71
C LEU A 56 -4.53 -22.61 -3.26
N VAL A 57 -4.51 -21.68 -4.22
CA VAL A 57 -4.70 -20.25 -3.95
C VAL A 57 -6.15 -20.03 -3.59
N PHE A 58 -6.40 -19.47 -2.40
CA PHE A 58 -7.74 -19.09 -1.91
C PHE A 58 -8.14 -17.73 -2.44
N CYS A 59 -7.25 -16.73 -2.30
CA CYS A 59 -7.44 -15.36 -2.82
C CYS A 59 -6.06 -14.72 -3.05
N PHE A 60 -6.07 -13.48 -3.52
CA PHE A 60 -4.86 -12.67 -3.61
C PHE A 60 -4.98 -11.44 -2.71
N GLU A 61 -3.91 -11.07 -2.04
CA GLU A 61 -3.79 -9.78 -1.39
C GLU A 61 -3.31 -8.74 -2.40
N ALA A 62 -4.03 -7.61 -2.48
CA ALA A 62 -3.70 -6.48 -3.34
C ALA A 62 -2.81 -5.50 -2.60
N LEU A 63 -1.52 -5.56 -2.85
CA LEU A 63 -0.51 -4.73 -2.22
C LEU A 63 -0.20 -3.51 -3.08
N VAL A 64 -0.50 -2.32 -2.57
CA VAL A 64 -0.26 -1.07 -3.29
C VAL A 64 1.23 -0.86 -3.59
N ARG A 65 1.51 -0.31 -4.75
CA ARG A 65 2.84 0.07 -5.24
C ARG A 65 2.74 1.45 -5.88
N ILE A 66 3.81 2.20 -5.82
CA ILE A 66 3.96 3.47 -6.53
C ILE A 66 4.96 3.28 -7.67
N ARG A 67 4.61 3.75 -8.87
CA ARG A 67 5.54 3.80 -10.00
C ARG A 67 6.10 5.21 -10.14
N GLU A 68 7.40 5.31 -10.21
CA GLU A 68 8.08 6.57 -10.46
C GLU A 68 8.18 6.91 -11.94
N ALA A 69 8.50 8.17 -12.22
CA ALA A 69 8.77 8.62 -13.60
C ALA A 69 9.94 7.86 -14.25
N SER A 70 10.88 7.37 -13.47
CA SER A 70 11.98 6.50 -13.92
C SER A 70 11.54 5.09 -14.29
N GLY A 71 10.28 4.70 -13.97
CA GLY A 71 9.77 3.34 -14.07
C GLY A 71 10.05 2.48 -12.84
N GLN A 72 10.81 2.97 -11.86
CA GLN A 72 11.07 2.23 -10.62
C GLN A 72 9.79 2.05 -9.82
N ILE A 73 9.63 0.86 -9.20
CA ILE A 73 8.48 0.52 -8.35
C ILE A 73 8.87 0.63 -6.89
N ILE A 74 8.11 1.40 -6.12
CA ILE A 74 8.28 1.54 -4.66
C ILE A 74 7.20 0.72 -3.96
N PRO A 75 7.57 -0.25 -3.11
CA PRO A 75 6.61 -1.04 -2.33
C PRO A 75 6.03 -0.21 -1.17
N ALA A 76 4.80 -0.55 -0.75
CA ALA A 76 4.08 0.11 0.34
C ALA A 76 4.89 0.19 1.64
N SER A 77 5.64 -0.85 1.99
CA SER A 77 6.49 -0.90 3.20
C SER A 77 7.54 0.23 3.28
N LYS A 78 7.88 0.86 2.16
CA LYS A 78 8.84 1.96 2.11
C LYS A 78 8.23 3.34 2.31
N PHE A 79 6.93 3.49 2.07
CA PHE A 79 6.29 4.81 2.14
C PHE A 79 5.07 4.86 3.08
N MET A 80 4.35 3.77 3.31
CA MET A 80 3.18 3.79 4.19
C MET A 80 3.50 4.32 5.59
N PRO A 81 4.60 3.91 6.27
CA PRO A 81 4.92 4.45 7.58
C PRO A 81 5.15 5.97 7.61
N LEU A 82 5.48 6.58 6.46
CA LEU A 82 5.71 8.02 6.35
C LEU A 82 4.44 8.83 6.09
N ILE A 83 3.37 8.18 5.65
CA ILE A 83 2.15 8.85 5.18
C ILE A 83 0.88 8.40 5.89
N GLU A 84 0.90 7.37 6.73
CA GLU A 84 -0.30 6.79 7.34
C GLU A 84 -1.12 7.81 8.14
N GLU A 85 -0.48 8.83 8.72
CA GLU A 85 -1.12 9.93 9.41
C GLU A 85 -1.51 11.11 8.50
N LEU A 86 -1.15 11.07 7.22
CA LEU A 86 -1.40 12.14 6.25
C LEU A 86 -2.65 11.86 5.41
N GLU A 87 -3.27 12.91 4.90
CA GLU A 87 -4.46 12.80 4.03
C GLU A 87 -4.20 12.02 2.73
N ILE A 88 -2.97 12.02 2.25
CA ILE A 88 -2.57 11.27 1.05
C ILE A 88 -2.76 9.75 1.22
N ALA A 89 -2.68 9.21 2.44
CA ALA A 89 -2.94 7.79 2.70
C ALA A 89 -4.37 7.41 2.29
N ARG A 90 -5.37 8.23 2.62
CA ARG A 90 -6.77 8.02 2.20
C ARG A 90 -6.93 8.06 0.68
N THR A 91 -6.17 8.91 0.00
CA THR A 91 -6.18 8.95 -1.47
C THR A 91 -5.60 7.66 -2.05
N ILE A 92 -4.54 7.13 -1.45
CA ILE A 92 -3.96 5.83 -1.84
C ILE A 92 -4.94 4.69 -1.59
N ASP A 93 -5.66 4.69 -0.46
CA ASP A 93 -6.72 3.71 -0.19
C ASP A 93 -7.83 3.76 -1.25
N CYS A 94 -8.22 4.97 -1.70
CA CYS A 94 -9.18 5.14 -2.80
C CYS A 94 -8.64 4.57 -4.12
N HIS A 95 -7.37 4.81 -4.44
CA HIS A 95 -6.73 4.27 -5.64
C HIS A 95 -6.64 2.73 -5.58
N ALA A 96 -6.20 2.17 -4.45
CA ALA A 96 -6.11 0.73 -4.25
C ALA A 96 -7.49 0.07 -4.43
N LEU A 97 -8.52 0.63 -3.80
CA LEU A 97 -9.90 0.15 -3.94
C LEU A 97 -10.36 0.20 -5.40
N ALA A 98 -10.22 1.35 -6.07
CA ALA A 98 -10.67 1.52 -7.46
C ALA A 98 -9.97 0.54 -8.41
N LEU A 99 -8.65 0.34 -8.25
CA LEU A 99 -7.88 -0.62 -9.03
C LEU A 99 -8.31 -2.07 -8.75
N GLY A 100 -8.49 -2.44 -7.49
CA GLY A 100 -8.91 -3.78 -7.09
C GLY A 100 -10.31 -4.12 -7.58
N LEU A 101 -11.27 -3.18 -7.45
CA LEU A 101 -12.64 -3.35 -7.96
C LEU A 101 -12.67 -3.53 -9.48
N ARG A 102 -11.80 -2.83 -10.21
CA ARG A 102 -11.63 -3.03 -11.66
C ARG A 102 -11.14 -4.44 -11.95
N ARG A 103 -10.15 -4.95 -11.22
CA ARG A 103 -9.65 -6.33 -11.38
C ARG A 103 -10.73 -7.37 -11.09
N LEU A 104 -11.52 -7.19 -10.03
CA LEU A 104 -12.63 -8.08 -9.69
C LEU A 104 -13.73 -8.10 -10.75
N ARG A 105 -13.99 -6.95 -11.40
CA ARG A 105 -14.93 -6.87 -12.53
C ARG A 105 -14.41 -7.61 -13.76
N ASP A 106 -13.14 -7.39 -14.09
CA ASP A 106 -12.52 -7.91 -15.32
C ASP A 106 -12.18 -9.40 -15.20
N HIS A 107 -12.09 -9.95 -13.97
CA HIS A 107 -11.73 -11.33 -13.66
C HIS A 107 -12.79 -11.99 -12.74
N PRO A 108 -13.84 -12.63 -13.29
CA PRO A 108 -14.96 -13.15 -12.49
C PRO A 108 -14.61 -14.24 -11.46
N ASN A 109 -13.48 -14.93 -11.65
CA ASN A 109 -13.03 -15.99 -10.75
C ASN A 109 -12.00 -15.49 -9.71
N LEU A 110 -11.62 -14.21 -9.74
CA LEU A 110 -10.68 -13.63 -8.82
C LEU A 110 -11.36 -13.34 -7.47
N TYR A 111 -10.70 -13.75 -6.37
CA TYR A 111 -10.98 -13.32 -5.00
C TYR A 111 -9.84 -12.42 -4.56
N LEU A 112 -10.15 -11.27 -4.00
CA LEU A 112 -9.16 -10.22 -3.72
C LEU A 112 -9.38 -9.64 -2.33
N SER A 113 -8.29 -9.60 -1.55
CA SER A 113 -8.20 -8.81 -0.33
C SER A 113 -7.55 -7.46 -0.63
N ILE A 114 -8.11 -6.40 -0.07
CA ILE A 114 -7.63 -5.02 -0.22
C ILE A 114 -7.47 -4.43 1.18
N ASN A 115 -6.28 -3.94 1.46
CA ASN A 115 -5.97 -3.21 2.69
C ASN A 115 -6.59 -1.81 2.67
N MET A 116 -7.05 -1.36 3.82
CA MET A 116 -7.61 -0.03 4.04
C MET A 116 -7.22 0.46 5.42
N SER A 117 -6.74 1.70 5.52
CA SER A 117 -6.48 2.33 6.80
C SER A 117 -7.77 2.52 7.60
N ALA A 118 -7.71 2.31 8.93
CA ALA A 118 -8.81 2.64 9.84
C ALA A 118 -9.30 4.08 9.69
N ARG A 119 -8.44 5.02 9.27
CA ARG A 119 -8.78 6.43 8.99
C ARG A 119 -9.65 6.63 7.75
N SER A 120 -9.72 5.65 6.88
CA SER A 120 -10.60 5.67 5.69
C SER A 120 -12.02 5.19 5.98
N ILE A 121 -12.30 4.69 7.19
CA ILE A 121 -13.65 4.36 7.64
C ILE A 121 -14.51 5.64 7.66
N GLY A 122 -15.64 5.62 6.93
CA GLY A 122 -16.51 6.78 6.79
C GLY A 122 -16.00 7.87 5.83
N TYR A 123 -14.88 7.66 5.16
CA TYR A 123 -14.40 8.60 4.16
C TYR A 123 -15.26 8.55 2.90
N HIS A 124 -15.99 9.63 2.62
CA HIS A 124 -17.01 9.66 1.55
C HIS A 124 -16.50 9.23 0.19
N LYS A 125 -15.31 9.68 -0.22
CA LYS A 125 -14.75 9.29 -1.54
C LYS A 125 -14.56 7.78 -1.64
N TRP A 126 -14.09 7.15 -0.57
CA TRP A 126 -13.86 5.71 -0.51
C TRP A 126 -15.19 4.94 -0.57
N THR A 127 -16.16 5.33 0.25
CA THR A 127 -17.49 4.70 0.28
C THR A 127 -18.24 4.87 -1.02
N ASP A 128 -18.10 6.01 -1.69
CA ASP A 128 -18.70 6.27 -3.01
C ASP A 128 -18.11 5.37 -4.10
N ILE A 129 -16.80 5.16 -4.09
CA ILE A 129 -16.13 4.24 -5.04
C ILE A 129 -16.69 2.82 -4.86
N LEU A 130 -16.75 2.33 -3.62
CA LEU A 130 -17.28 1.01 -3.30
C LEU A 130 -18.75 0.89 -3.73
N SER A 131 -19.60 1.79 -3.30
CA SER A 131 -21.04 1.76 -3.55
C SER A 131 -21.35 1.76 -5.05
N LYS A 132 -20.71 2.63 -5.82
CA LYS A 132 -20.88 2.69 -7.28
C LYS A 132 -20.44 1.41 -7.97
N ALA A 133 -19.36 0.78 -7.50
CA ALA A 133 -18.88 -0.49 -8.06
C ALA A 133 -19.85 -1.65 -7.76
N LEU A 134 -20.36 -1.74 -6.53
CA LEU A 134 -21.31 -2.76 -6.12
C LEU A 134 -22.68 -2.62 -6.82
N GLN A 135 -23.14 -1.40 -7.06
CA GLN A 135 -24.34 -1.14 -7.85
C GLN A 135 -24.19 -1.63 -9.29
N ARG A 136 -23.03 -1.41 -9.91
CA ARG A 136 -22.75 -1.82 -11.31
C ARG A 136 -22.48 -3.32 -11.45
N THR A 137 -21.84 -3.91 -10.46
CA THR A 137 -21.42 -5.32 -10.50
C THR A 137 -21.61 -5.96 -9.11
N PRO A 138 -22.88 -6.32 -8.74
CA PRO A 138 -23.18 -6.83 -7.39
C PRO A 138 -22.44 -8.11 -7.02
N SER A 139 -22.03 -8.91 -8.01
CA SER A 139 -21.30 -10.17 -7.78
C SER A 139 -19.91 -9.97 -7.14
N ILE A 140 -19.37 -8.75 -7.19
CA ILE A 140 -18.07 -8.41 -6.55
C ILE A 140 -18.13 -8.61 -5.03
N VAL A 141 -19.28 -8.36 -4.38
CA VAL A 141 -19.43 -8.46 -2.92
C VAL A 141 -19.01 -9.82 -2.35
N LYS A 142 -19.17 -10.89 -3.12
CA LYS A 142 -18.83 -12.26 -2.70
C LYS A 142 -17.34 -12.59 -2.84
N ARG A 143 -16.58 -11.71 -3.45
CA ARG A 143 -15.18 -11.95 -3.86
C ARG A 143 -14.21 -10.88 -3.37
N LEU A 144 -14.72 -9.83 -2.71
CA LEU A 144 -13.95 -8.75 -2.10
C LEU A 144 -13.82 -9.01 -0.61
N ILE A 145 -12.59 -8.97 -0.12
CA ILE A 145 -12.24 -8.96 1.29
C ILE A 145 -11.63 -7.58 1.59
N LEU A 146 -12.06 -6.94 2.66
CA LEU A 146 -11.48 -5.68 3.12
C LEU A 146 -10.74 -5.94 4.43
N GLU A 147 -9.46 -5.62 4.46
CA GLU A 147 -8.61 -5.72 5.65
C GLU A 147 -8.37 -4.32 6.21
N ILE A 148 -8.69 -4.14 7.50
CA ILE A 148 -8.46 -2.87 8.20
C ILE A 148 -7.12 -2.96 8.91
N THR A 149 -6.21 -2.05 8.58
CA THR A 149 -4.84 -1.99 9.10
C THR A 149 -4.59 -0.68 9.85
#